data_8348b42dd3bb8bbd62168f12fd2d49bd
#
_entry.id   8348b42dd3bb8bbd62168f12fd2d49bd
#
_cell.length_a   1.000
_cell.length_b   1.000
_cell.length_c   1.000
_cell.angle_alpha   90.00
_cell.angle_beta   90.00
_cell.angle_gamma   90.00
#
_symmetry.space_group_name_H-M   'P 1'
#
loop_
_entity.id
_entity.type
_entity.pdbx_description
1 polymer ?
#
loop_
_entity_poly.entity_id
_entity_poly.type
_entity_poly.pdbx_seq_one_letter_code
_entity_poly.pdbx_strand_id
1 'polypeptide(L)'
;MRIVVSGTHASGKSTLIGDFSAAHPGYEVLSDPYELLDEAGDEPDAGLFLAQLGISARRLTAFEQGAKVIAERGPLDFLAYLTALDELGRVSRPGGHPARALDLTVAAMAHVDLLVILPLGGDIRVPADEDPQLREAMDGALLELSDDPDLLGDATVIEVTGAPTARLAQVEAAIADLDGR
;
A
#
# COMPACT_ATOMS: atom_id res chain seq x y z
N MET A 1 6.04 14.82 -6.18
CA MET A 1 5.85 13.38 -6.47
C MET A 1 5.43 12.68 -5.20
N ARG A 2 4.33 11.96 -5.23
CA ARG A 2 3.81 11.12 -4.15
C ARG A 2 3.97 9.65 -4.52
N ILE A 3 4.71 8.93 -3.70
CA ILE A 3 5.03 7.52 -3.87
C ILE A 3 4.30 6.73 -2.79
N VAL A 4 3.64 5.65 -3.16
CA VAL A 4 3.05 4.69 -2.22
C VAL A 4 3.77 3.37 -2.36
N VAL A 5 4.22 2.80 -1.24
CA VAL A 5 4.88 1.49 -1.19
C VAL A 5 3.90 0.49 -0.56
N SER A 6 3.37 -0.38 -1.40
CA SER A 6 2.30 -1.34 -1.09
C SER A 6 2.81 -2.78 -1.02
N GLY A 7 2.08 -3.62 -0.31
CA GLY A 7 2.37 -5.04 -0.13
C GLY A 7 1.96 -5.55 1.23
N THR A 8 1.95 -6.86 1.39
CA THR A 8 1.55 -7.54 2.63
C THR A 8 2.45 -7.19 3.81
N HIS A 9 2.07 -7.63 5.01
CA HIS A 9 2.97 -7.55 6.16
C HIS A 9 4.27 -8.33 5.87
N ALA A 10 5.40 -7.85 6.42
CA ALA A 10 6.73 -8.44 6.22
C ALA A 10 7.15 -8.63 4.74
N SER A 11 6.65 -7.81 3.78
CA SER A 11 7.12 -7.83 2.38
C SER A 11 8.42 -7.05 2.16
N GLY A 12 8.90 -6.30 3.18
CA GLY A 12 10.11 -5.49 3.12
C GLY A 12 9.89 -4.01 2.76
N LYS A 13 8.65 -3.50 2.89
CA LYS A 13 8.31 -2.09 2.64
C LYS A 13 9.13 -1.13 3.47
N SER A 14 9.16 -1.32 4.80
CA SER A 14 9.88 -0.43 5.72
C SER A 14 11.38 -0.40 5.43
N THR A 15 11.97 -1.53 5.00
CA THR A 15 13.38 -1.58 4.55
C THR A 15 13.58 -0.73 3.30
N LEU A 16 12.73 -0.90 2.28
CA LEU A 16 12.80 -0.11 1.06
C LEU A 16 12.62 1.39 1.32
N ILE A 17 11.66 1.76 2.17
CA ILE A 17 11.41 3.16 2.54
C ILE A 17 12.58 3.75 3.32
N GLY A 18 13.18 2.97 4.22
CA GLY A 18 14.39 3.38 4.96
C GLY A 18 15.57 3.66 4.03
N ASP A 19 15.85 2.73 3.10
CA ASP A 19 16.92 2.87 2.10
C ASP A 19 16.65 4.08 1.18
N PHE A 20 15.40 4.23 0.71
CA PHE A 20 14.98 5.36 -0.12
C PHE A 20 15.14 6.71 0.59
N SER A 21 14.68 6.80 1.84
CA SER A 21 14.77 8.04 2.64
C SER A 21 16.21 8.46 2.91
N ALA A 22 17.11 7.49 3.10
CA ALA A 22 18.52 7.77 3.27
C ALA A 22 19.16 8.34 1.99
N ALA A 23 18.73 7.86 0.81
CA ALA A 23 19.19 8.34 -0.48
C ALA A 23 18.51 9.66 -0.91
N HIS A 24 17.25 9.88 -0.49
CA HIS A 24 16.40 11.00 -0.90
C HIS A 24 15.83 11.78 0.29
N PRO A 25 16.64 12.51 1.08
CA PRO A 25 16.21 13.16 2.32
C PRO A 25 15.19 14.31 2.12
N GLY A 26 14.88 14.65 0.87
CA GLY A 26 13.85 15.65 0.54
C GLY A 26 12.42 15.12 0.51
N TYR A 27 12.22 13.80 0.70
CA TYR A 27 10.90 13.21 0.79
C TYR A 27 10.42 13.12 2.23
N GLU A 28 9.16 13.49 2.47
CA GLU A 28 8.50 13.24 3.75
C GLU A 28 8.02 11.80 3.79
N VAL A 29 8.29 11.11 4.91
CA VAL A 29 7.89 9.71 5.10
C VAL A 29 6.60 9.65 5.89
N LEU A 30 5.60 8.97 5.33
CA LEU A 30 4.39 8.59 6.04
C LEU A 30 4.50 7.12 6.47
N SER A 31 4.63 6.90 7.79
CA SER A 31 4.65 5.55 8.36
C SER A 31 3.32 4.82 8.18
N ASP A 32 3.34 3.50 8.40
CA ASP A 32 2.15 2.65 8.32
C ASP A 32 1.01 3.22 9.19
N PRO A 33 -0.20 3.41 8.66
CA PRO A 33 -1.36 3.85 9.43
C PRO A 33 -1.68 2.98 10.65
N TYR A 34 -1.26 1.71 10.64
CA TYR A 34 -1.42 0.82 11.79
C TYR A 34 -0.73 1.36 13.05
N GLU A 35 0.43 2.01 12.90
CA GLU A 35 1.16 2.60 14.03
C GLU A 35 0.43 3.77 14.70
N LEU A 36 -0.60 4.32 14.04
CA LEU A 36 -1.39 5.45 14.53
C LEU A 36 -2.67 5.03 15.28
N LEU A 37 -2.97 3.74 15.31
CA LEU A 37 -4.12 3.20 16.01
C LEU A 37 -3.66 2.57 17.32
N ASP A 38 -4.18 3.04 18.44
CA ASP A 38 -3.87 2.56 19.79
C ASP A 38 -4.43 1.13 20.09
N GLU A 39 -4.97 0.45 19.09
CA GLU A 39 -5.62 -0.87 19.21
C GLU A 39 -4.63 -2.03 18.99
N ALA A 40 -3.51 -2.00 19.72
CA ALA A 40 -2.57 -3.10 19.72
C ALA A 40 -3.16 -4.31 20.47
N GLY A 41 -3.75 -5.25 19.73
CA GLY A 41 -4.15 -6.54 20.29
C GLY A 41 -5.41 -7.18 19.71
N ASP A 42 -6.21 -6.49 18.92
CA ASP A 42 -7.38 -7.08 18.29
C ASP A 42 -7.00 -7.81 16.98
N GLU A 43 -7.68 -8.93 16.72
CA GLU A 43 -7.54 -9.61 15.43
C GLU A 43 -7.93 -8.65 14.29
N PRO A 44 -7.18 -8.66 13.16
CA PRO A 44 -7.48 -7.80 12.03
C PRO A 44 -8.90 -8.02 11.51
N ASP A 45 -9.73 -6.99 11.57
CA ASP A 45 -11.12 -7.04 11.09
C ASP A 45 -11.40 -5.97 10.02
N ALA A 46 -12.57 -6.06 9.40
CA ALA A 46 -12.98 -5.12 8.35
C ALA A 46 -13.14 -3.68 8.86
N GLY A 47 -13.51 -3.49 10.12
CA GLY A 47 -13.64 -2.17 10.75
C GLY A 47 -12.28 -1.48 10.89
N LEU A 48 -11.29 -2.22 11.35
CA LEU A 48 -9.91 -1.76 11.48
C LEU A 48 -9.34 -1.36 10.10
N PHE A 49 -9.46 -2.22 9.10
CA PHE A 49 -8.95 -1.90 7.75
C PHE A 49 -9.67 -0.71 7.12
N LEU A 50 -10.98 -0.55 7.35
CA LEU A 50 -11.71 0.63 6.88
C LEU A 50 -11.25 1.92 7.57
N ALA A 51 -10.93 1.87 8.85
CA ALA A 51 -10.37 3.00 9.59
C ALA A 51 -8.97 3.38 9.06
N GLN A 52 -8.10 2.39 8.84
CA GLN A 52 -6.76 2.58 8.27
C GLN A 52 -6.82 3.15 6.85
N LEU A 53 -7.75 2.67 6.01
CA LEU A 53 -8.02 3.22 4.68
C LEU A 53 -8.35 4.72 4.78
N GLY A 54 -9.27 5.09 5.67
CA GLY A 54 -9.63 6.48 5.87
C GLY A 54 -8.50 7.37 6.38
N ILE A 55 -7.60 6.83 7.21
CA ILE A 55 -6.39 7.55 7.69
C ILE A 55 -5.41 7.74 6.53
N SER A 56 -5.09 6.67 5.81
CA SER A 56 -4.18 6.69 4.67
C SER A 56 -4.65 7.67 3.59
N ALA A 57 -5.93 7.60 3.20
CA ALA A 57 -6.51 8.49 2.21
C ALA A 57 -6.39 9.97 2.63
N ARG A 58 -6.74 10.30 3.88
CA ARG A 58 -6.62 11.68 4.39
C ARG A 58 -5.18 12.18 4.41
N ARG A 59 -4.21 11.33 4.80
CA ARG A 59 -2.79 11.71 4.83
C ARG A 59 -2.26 12.00 3.43
N LEU A 60 -2.58 11.17 2.44
CA LEU A 60 -2.15 11.37 1.06
C LEU A 60 -2.76 12.63 0.42
N THR A 61 -4.02 12.94 0.73
CA THR A 61 -4.72 14.11 0.17
C THR A 61 -4.41 15.42 0.89
N ALA A 62 -3.78 15.38 2.07
CA ALA A 62 -3.45 16.56 2.85
C ALA A 62 -2.29 17.40 2.27
N PHE A 63 -1.49 16.84 1.40
CA PHE A 63 -0.33 17.51 0.83
C PHE A 63 -0.70 18.36 -0.39
N GLU A 64 -0.01 19.48 -0.55
CA GLU A 64 -0.13 20.31 -1.75
C GLU A 64 0.42 19.58 -2.99
N GLN A 65 -0.03 20.01 -4.16
CA GLN A 65 0.47 19.48 -5.43
C GLN A 65 1.98 19.72 -5.54
N GLY A 66 2.72 18.70 -5.97
CA GLY A 66 4.18 18.75 -6.10
C GLY A 66 4.95 18.40 -4.81
N ALA A 67 4.28 18.15 -3.68
CA ALA A 67 4.96 17.67 -2.48
C ALA A 67 5.70 16.35 -2.77
N LYS A 68 6.86 16.17 -2.13
CA LYS A 68 7.65 14.94 -2.18
C LYS A 68 7.33 14.09 -0.96
N VAL A 69 6.60 13.01 -1.18
CA VAL A 69 6.10 12.13 -0.11
C VAL A 69 6.31 10.68 -0.50
N ILE A 70 6.74 9.86 0.45
CA ILE A 70 6.73 8.40 0.34
C ILE A 70 5.93 7.82 1.51
N ALA A 71 4.90 7.03 1.19
CA ALA A 71 3.99 6.45 2.18
C ALA A 71 4.18 4.93 2.29
N GLU A 72 4.25 4.42 3.50
CA GLU A 72 4.09 2.98 3.77
C GLU A 72 2.60 2.67 3.83
N ARG A 73 2.13 1.86 2.91
CA ARG A 73 0.74 1.53 2.63
C ARG A 73 -0.12 2.72 2.16
N GLY A 74 -0.89 2.44 1.16
CA GLY A 74 -1.90 3.34 0.61
C GLY A 74 -3.33 2.84 0.87
N PRO A 75 -4.35 3.59 0.44
CA PRO A 75 -5.74 3.15 0.51
C PRO A 75 -5.98 1.83 -0.22
N LEU A 76 -5.24 1.57 -1.30
CA LEU A 76 -5.34 0.35 -2.09
C LEU A 76 -4.97 -0.90 -1.28
N ASP A 77 -3.95 -0.82 -0.40
CA ASP A 77 -3.59 -1.92 0.51
C ASP A 77 -4.77 -2.33 1.40
N PHE A 78 -5.45 -1.36 1.99
CA PHE A 78 -6.58 -1.63 2.89
C PHE A 78 -7.82 -2.08 2.14
N LEU A 79 -8.02 -1.62 0.91
CA LEU A 79 -9.05 -2.15 0.03
C LEU A 79 -8.76 -3.62 -0.31
N ALA A 80 -7.50 -3.98 -0.57
CA ALA A 80 -7.08 -5.36 -0.79
C ALA A 80 -7.31 -6.26 0.44
N TYR A 81 -7.03 -5.77 1.65
CA TYR A 81 -7.38 -6.49 2.88
C TYR A 81 -8.89 -6.72 3.04
N LEU A 82 -9.70 -5.72 2.72
CA LEU A 82 -11.16 -5.84 2.75
C LEU A 82 -11.65 -6.87 1.72
N THR A 83 -11.07 -6.88 0.51
CA THR A 83 -11.33 -7.90 -0.51
C THR A 83 -10.97 -9.30 0.01
N ALA A 84 -9.76 -9.45 0.53
CA ALA A 84 -9.28 -10.71 1.07
C ALA A 84 -10.16 -11.27 2.20
N LEU A 85 -10.64 -10.42 3.11
CA LEU A 85 -11.58 -10.83 4.16
C LEU A 85 -12.91 -11.30 3.58
N ASP A 86 -13.43 -10.65 2.52
CA ASP A 86 -14.69 -11.06 1.86
C ASP A 86 -14.51 -12.43 1.16
N GLU A 87 -13.43 -12.60 0.42
CA GLU A 87 -13.08 -13.86 -0.26
C GLU A 87 -12.93 -15.03 0.71
N LEU A 88 -12.33 -14.79 1.88
CA LEU A 88 -12.17 -15.78 2.94
C LEU A 88 -13.45 -16.01 3.77
N GLY A 89 -14.55 -15.30 3.46
CA GLY A 89 -15.80 -15.38 4.21
C GLY A 89 -15.70 -14.87 5.65
N ARG A 90 -14.76 -13.97 5.93
CA ARG A 90 -14.49 -13.40 7.28
C ARG A 90 -15.18 -12.06 7.50
N VAL A 91 -16.09 -11.64 6.65
CA VAL A 91 -16.89 -10.43 6.81
C VAL A 91 -18.29 -10.75 7.28
N SER A 92 -18.85 -9.88 8.14
CA SER A 92 -20.22 -10.05 8.67
C SER A 92 -21.31 -9.89 7.60
N ARG A 93 -21.01 -9.27 6.46
CA ARG A 93 -21.92 -9.06 5.32
C ARG A 93 -21.14 -9.26 4.02
N PRO A 94 -21.20 -10.46 3.43
CA PRO A 94 -20.58 -10.74 2.14
C PRO A 94 -21.22 -9.91 1.02
N GLY A 95 -20.44 -9.54 0.03
CA GLY A 95 -20.95 -8.99 -1.21
C GLY A 95 -20.56 -7.56 -1.52
N GLY A 96 -19.33 -7.21 -1.26
CA GLY A 96 -18.72 -5.98 -1.77
C GLY A 96 -18.24 -5.02 -0.71
N HIS A 97 -17.27 -4.22 -1.14
CA HIS A 97 -16.73 -3.16 -0.30
C HIS A 97 -17.81 -2.11 0.00
N PRO A 98 -17.77 -1.48 1.18
CA PRO A 98 -18.56 -0.28 1.37
C PRO A 98 -18.25 0.69 0.23
N ALA A 99 -19.27 1.20 -0.47
CA ALA A 99 -19.10 2.16 -1.58
C ALA A 99 -18.14 3.30 -1.18
N ARG A 100 -18.20 3.71 0.09
CA ARG A 100 -17.30 4.69 0.67
C ARG A 100 -15.81 4.27 0.62
N ALA A 101 -15.48 2.99 0.74
CA ALA A 101 -14.09 2.53 0.67
C ALA A 101 -13.53 2.71 -0.74
N LEU A 102 -14.32 2.36 -1.76
CA LEU A 102 -13.98 2.59 -3.17
C LEU A 102 -13.82 4.09 -3.46
N ASP A 103 -14.80 4.91 -3.08
CA ASP A 103 -14.75 6.36 -3.32
C ASP A 103 -13.52 7.01 -2.68
N LEU A 104 -13.18 6.63 -1.45
CA LEU A 104 -11.99 7.14 -0.76
C LEU A 104 -10.69 6.67 -1.42
N THR A 105 -10.65 5.42 -1.90
CA THR A 105 -9.48 4.89 -2.61
C THR A 105 -9.26 5.63 -3.91
N VAL A 106 -10.28 5.74 -4.75
CA VAL A 106 -10.20 6.47 -6.04
C VAL A 106 -9.76 7.92 -5.82
N ALA A 107 -10.39 8.62 -4.88
CA ALA A 107 -10.07 10.01 -4.57
C ALA A 107 -8.62 10.20 -4.11
N ALA A 108 -8.08 9.27 -3.33
CA ALA A 108 -6.71 9.34 -2.84
C ALA A 108 -5.68 8.89 -3.88
N MET A 109 -5.98 7.84 -4.65
CA MET A 109 -5.10 7.34 -5.71
C MET A 109 -4.91 8.37 -6.83
N ALA A 110 -5.88 9.23 -7.09
CA ALA A 110 -5.73 10.37 -8.01
C ALA A 110 -4.61 11.36 -7.62
N HIS A 111 -4.06 11.26 -6.41
CA HIS A 111 -2.93 12.06 -5.94
C HIS A 111 -1.60 11.29 -5.95
N VAL A 112 -1.60 10.02 -6.31
CA VAL A 112 -0.40 9.15 -6.34
C VAL A 112 0.24 9.23 -7.72
N ASP A 113 1.54 9.51 -7.76
CA ASP A 113 2.30 9.52 -9.02
C ASP A 113 2.92 8.14 -9.30
N LEU A 114 3.36 7.43 -8.24
CA LEU A 114 4.01 6.13 -8.34
C LEU A 114 3.50 5.18 -7.26
N LEU A 115 2.95 4.05 -7.68
CA LEU A 115 2.59 2.92 -6.84
C LEU A 115 3.66 1.84 -6.99
N VAL A 116 4.35 1.54 -5.90
CA VAL A 116 5.40 0.52 -5.82
C VAL A 116 4.85 -0.69 -5.08
N ILE A 117 4.74 -1.82 -5.75
CA ILE A 117 4.24 -3.06 -5.17
C ILE A 117 5.39 -4.00 -4.86
N LEU A 118 5.41 -4.52 -3.64
CA LEU A 118 6.27 -5.61 -3.21
C LEU A 118 5.44 -6.89 -3.11
N PRO A 119 5.38 -7.69 -4.19
CA PRO A 119 4.61 -8.92 -4.18
C PRO A 119 5.23 -9.94 -3.23
N LEU A 120 4.45 -10.94 -2.82
CA LEU A 120 4.93 -12.04 -2.00
C LEU A 120 6.10 -12.75 -2.67
N GLY A 121 7.26 -12.75 -1.99
CA GLY A 121 8.44 -13.50 -2.40
C GLY A 121 8.70 -14.67 -1.45
N GLY A 122 9.21 -15.79 -1.99
CA GLY A 122 9.47 -17.01 -1.21
C GLY A 122 10.55 -16.90 -0.12
N ASP A 123 11.32 -15.82 -0.10
CA ASP A 123 12.53 -15.71 0.72
C ASP A 123 12.36 -14.89 2.00
N ILE A 124 11.17 -14.32 2.25
CA ILE A 124 10.93 -13.49 3.44
C ILE A 124 10.35 -14.33 4.56
N ARG A 125 11.03 -14.34 5.70
CA ARG A 125 10.58 -15.04 6.90
C ARG A 125 9.33 -14.35 7.47
N VAL A 126 8.21 -15.04 7.41
CA VAL A 126 6.92 -14.58 7.96
C VAL A 126 6.96 -14.73 9.48
N PRO A 127 6.53 -13.73 10.27
CA PRO A 127 6.30 -13.88 11.69
C PRO A 127 5.31 -15.01 11.99
N ALA A 128 5.48 -15.70 13.12
CA ALA A 128 4.68 -16.88 13.47
C ALA A 128 3.22 -16.55 13.86
N ASP A 129 2.95 -15.30 14.17
CA ASP A 129 1.65 -14.73 14.53
C ASP A 129 0.87 -14.17 13.33
N GLU A 130 1.46 -14.22 12.13
CA GLU A 130 0.80 -13.78 10.91
C GLU A 130 -0.15 -14.84 10.37
N ASP A 131 -1.33 -14.43 9.90
CA ASP A 131 -2.27 -15.29 9.18
C ASP A 131 -1.84 -15.50 7.72
N PRO A 132 -1.34 -16.70 7.35
CA PRO A 132 -0.82 -16.93 6.01
C PRO A 132 -1.92 -16.88 4.93
N GLN A 133 -3.16 -17.25 5.25
CA GLN A 133 -4.27 -17.24 4.29
C GLN A 133 -4.69 -15.81 3.97
N LEU A 134 -4.82 -14.97 5.00
CA LEU A 134 -5.13 -13.55 4.79
C LEU A 134 -4.03 -12.83 4.02
N ARG A 135 -2.78 -13.18 4.32
CA ARG A 135 -1.61 -12.61 3.64
C ARG A 135 -1.58 -12.96 2.14
N GLU A 136 -1.83 -14.23 1.79
CA GLU A 136 -1.88 -14.70 0.41
C GLU A 136 -3.07 -14.09 -0.35
N ALA A 137 -4.26 -14.08 0.25
CA ALA A 137 -5.45 -13.49 -0.35
C ALA A 137 -5.29 -11.97 -0.56
N MET A 138 -4.68 -11.26 0.41
CA MET A 138 -4.40 -9.83 0.29
C MET A 138 -3.41 -9.52 -0.84
N ASP A 139 -2.37 -10.33 -1.00
CA ASP A 139 -1.40 -10.14 -2.09
C ASP A 139 -2.07 -10.31 -3.45
N GLY A 140 -2.85 -11.38 -3.62
CA GLY A 140 -3.63 -11.61 -4.84
C GLY A 140 -4.59 -10.46 -5.15
N ALA A 141 -5.36 -10.03 -4.14
CA ALA A 141 -6.28 -8.91 -4.28
C ALA A 141 -5.55 -7.59 -4.61
N LEU A 142 -4.39 -7.32 -3.99
CA LEU A 142 -3.62 -6.11 -4.28
C LEU A 142 -3.12 -6.09 -5.73
N LEU A 143 -2.61 -7.20 -6.23
CA LEU A 143 -2.16 -7.32 -7.62
C LEU A 143 -3.34 -7.12 -8.59
N GLU A 144 -4.49 -7.75 -8.33
CA GLU A 144 -5.68 -7.58 -9.16
C GLU A 144 -6.20 -6.13 -9.17
N LEU A 145 -6.29 -5.48 -8.00
CA LEU A 145 -6.72 -4.09 -7.88
C LEU A 145 -5.73 -3.12 -8.51
N SER A 146 -4.44 -3.47 -8.57
CA SER A 146 -3.41 -2.65 -9.20
C SER A 146 -3.43 -2.67 -10.71
N ASP A 147 -4.22 -3.54 -11.31
CA ASP A 147 -4.48 -3.59 -12.76
C ASP A 147 -5.75 -2.81 -13.16
N ASP A 148 -6.51 -2.27 -12.18
CA ASP A 148 -7.75 -1.55 -12.44
C ASP A 148 -7.49 -0.04 -12.64
N PRO A 149 -7.57 0.48 -13.89
CA PRO A 149 -7.31 1.89 -14.17
C PRO A 149 -8.34 2.83 -13.53
N ASP A 150 -9.57 2.36 -13.24
CA ASP A 150 -10.59 3.19 -12.59
C ASP A 150 -10.25 3.45 -11.11
N LEU A 151 -9.45 2.59 -10.49
CA LEU A 151 -8.94 2.77 -9.13
C LEU A 151 -7.66 3.59 -9.07
N LEU A 152 -6.80 3.46 -10.08
CA LEU A 152 -5.43 4.00 -10.06
C LEU A 152 -5.33 5.43 -10.60
N GLY A 153 -6.26 5.84 -11.46
CA GLY A 153 -6.15 7.10 -12.19
C GLY A 153 -4.89 7.13 -13.05
N ASP A 154 -4.07 8.18 -12.89
CA ASP A 154 -2.84 8.37 -13.67
C ASP A 154 -1.58 7.79 -12.98
N ALA A 155 -1.71 7.07 -11.88
CA ALA A 155 -0.58 6.52 -11.15
C ALA A 155 0.20 5.50 -12.01
N THR A 156 1.51 5.66 -12.09
CA THR A 156 2.38 4.61 -12.64
C THR A 156 2.53 3.48 -11.62
N VAL A 157 2.37 2.24 -12.06
CA VAL A 157 2.52 1.06 -11.21
C VAL A 157 3.79 0.31 -11.57
N ILE A 158 4.57 -0.07 -10.57
CA ILE A 158 5.72 -0.97 -10.73
C ILE A 158 5.71 -2.07 -9.66
N GLU A 159 6.06 -3.27 -10.04
CA GLU A 159 6.40 -4.35 -9.11
C GLU A 159 7.91 -4.38 -8.89
N VAL A 160 8.35 -4.42 -7.65
CA VAL A 160 9.78 -4.48 -7.32
C VAL A 160 10.11 -5.77 -6.59
N THR A 161 11.17 -6.45 -7.04
CA THR A 161 11.59 -7.74 -6.53
C THR A 161 13.10 -7.80 -6.32
N GLY A 162 13.57 -8.86 -5.68
CA GLY A 162 14.99 -9.10 -5.46
C GLY A 162 15.54 -8.53 -4.15
N ALA A 163 16.85 -8.37 -4.07
CA ALA A 163 17.54 -7.84 -2.89
C ALA A 163 17.20 -6.36 -2.64
N PRO A 164 17.34 -5.83 -1.40
CA PRO A 164 17.01 -4.45 -1.07
C PRO A 164 17.60 -3.41 -2.01
N THR A 165 18.88 -3.53 -2.35
CA THR A 165 19.55 -2.62 -3.29
C THR A 165 18.99 -2.67 -4.71
N ALA A 166 18.55 -3.85 -5.17
CA ALA A 166 17.91 -3.99 -6.48
C ALA A 166 16.51 -3.35 -6.49
N ARG A 167 15.75 -3.50 -5.39
CA ARG A 167 14.44 -2.86 -5.23
C ARG A 167 14.54 -1.34 -5.24
N LEU A 168 15.51 -0.78 -4.50
CA LEU A 168 15.76 0.66 -4.49
C LEU A 168 16.08 1.16 -5.91
N ALA A 169 16.98 0.49 -6.62
CA ALA A 169 17.36 0.87 -7.99
C ALA A 169 16.17 0.84 -8.97
N GLN A 170 15.23 -0.10 -8.82
CA GLN A 170 14.02 -0.17 -9.63
C GLN A 170 13.09 1.04 -9.35
N VAL A 171 12.95 1.44 -8.09
CA VAL A 171 12.16 2.64 -7.72
C VAL A 171 12.81 3.90 -8.29
N GLU A 172 14.13 4.06 -8.15
CA GLU A 172 14.87 5.21 -8.65
C GLU A 172 14.79 5.33 -10.18
N ALA A 173 14.84 4.20 -10.89
CA ALA A 173 14.66 4.17 -12.34
C ALA A 173 13.26 4.65 -12.75
N ALA A 174 12.20 4.17 -12.05
CA ALA A 174 10.83 4.60 -12.32
C ALA A 174 10.62 6.09 -12.04
N ILE A 175 11.24 6.64 -10.99
CA ILE A 175 11.21 8.08 -10.69
C ILE A 175 11.86 8.87 -11.81
N ALA A 176 13.03 8.44 -12.30
CA ALA A 176 13.75 9.11 -13.38
C ALA A 176 12.93 9.11 -14.69
N ASP A 177 12.23 8.02 -14.98
CA ASP A 177 11.34 7.92 -16.14
C ASP A 177 10.12 8.86 -16.03
N LEU A 178 9.59 9.07 -14.84
CA LEU A 178 8.48 10.00 -14.57
C LEU A 178 8.93 11.46 -14.66
N ASP A 179 10.11 11.79 -14.13
CA ASP A 179 10.66 13.16 -14.15
C ASP A 179 11.11 13.58 -15.56
N GLY A 180 11.33 12.62 -16.48
CA GLY A 180 11.71 12.84 -17.88
C GLY A 180 10.55 13.06 -18.85
N ARG A 181 9.30 12.90 -18.40
CA ARG A 181 8.08 13.07 -19.21
C ARG A 181 7.56 14.49 -19.13
#